data_1a3f39d5ed3b49c90d6080928613bfa2
#
_entry.id   1a3f39d5ed3b49c90d6080928613bfa2
#
_cell.length_a   1.000
_cell.length_b   1.000
_cell.length_c   1.000
_cell.angle_alpha   90.00
_cell.angle_beta   90.00
_cell.angle_gamma   90.00
#
_symmetry.space_group_name_H-M   'P 1'
#
loop_
_entity.id
_entity.type
_entity.pdbx_description
1 polymer ?
#
loop_
_entity_poly.entity_id
_entity_poly.type
_entity_poly.pdbx_seq_one_letter_code
_entity_poly.pdbx_strand_id
1 'polypeptide(L)'
;VTRVAMLSFHTSPLAQPGVGDSGGMNVYVRELVAGLAHAGVEVTTYTREWRSGLPREVLVEPNHRVVHVPAGRFDLPKEELEGMVPTFTDFVLDDIRHAHAADVVHANYWLSGMAGHSIKHELGIPLVTTFHTLARVKAEGGDPEPERRERAEAQIIGCADAICVSCDEEEDQFRRLYGNPPGLVEIVAPGVEHAFFTPGD
;
A
#
# COMPACT_ATOMS: atom_id res chain seq x y z
N VAL A 1 5.46 17.00 13.34
CA VAL A 1 4.42 16.02 12.96
C VAL A 1 5.00 15.11 11.88
N THR A 2 4.87 13.81 12.02
CA THR A 2 5.31 12.84 10.99
C THR A 2 4.29 12.82 9.86
N ARG A 3 4.76 12.82 8.60
CA ARG A 3 3.94 12.82 7.38
C ARG A 3 4.18 11.52 6.62
N VAL A 4 3.12 10.79 6.34
CA VAL A 4 3.16 9.50 5.65
C VAL A 4 2.52 9.61 4.27
N ALA A 5 3.27 9.26 3.22
CA ALA A 5 2.71 8.96 1.90
C ALA A 5 2.28 7.50 1.87
N MET A 6 0.99 7.24 2.02
CA MET A 6 0.39 5.90 1.97
C MET A 6 0.04 5.54 0.53
N LEU A 7 0.67 4.53 -0.03
CA LEU A 7 0.39 4.10 -1.40
C LEU A 7 -0.55 2.89 -1.41
N SER A 8 -1.70 3.04 -2.05
CA SER A 8 -2.68 1.98 -2.31
C SER A 8 -3.11 2.05 -3.78
N PHE A 9 -2.20 1.66 -4.67
CA PHE A 9 -2.26 1.91 -6.11
C PHE A 9 -3.55 1.39 -6.75
N HIS A 10 -3.84 0.10 -6.64
CA HIS A 10 -4.90 -0.56 -7.43
C HIS A 10 -6.26 -0.58 -6.75
N THR A 11 -6.35 -0.21 -5.48
CA THR A 11 -7.60 -0.24 -4.72
C THR A 11 -7.67 0.94 -3.75
N SER A 12 -8.81 1.62 -3.72
CA SER A 12 -9.01 2.80 -2.91
C SER A 12 -9.56 2.45 -1.52
N PRO A 13 -9.04 3.04 -0.43
CA PRO A 13 -9.65 2.89 0.90
C PRO A 13 -11.08 3.46 0.97
N LEU A 14 -11.46 4.32 0.00
CA LEU A 14 -12.81 4.88 -0.10
C LEU A 14 -13.78 4.01 -0.91
N ALA A 15 -13.28 2.97 -1.59
CA ALA A 15 -14.13 2.03 -2.33
C ALA A 15 -14.88 1.11 -1.35
N GLN A 16 -16.15 0.83 -1.67
CA GLN A 16 -16.95 -0.08 -0.87
C GLN A 16 -16.38 -1.51 -0.95
N PRO A 17 -16.12 -2.17 0.19
CA PRO A 17 -15.68 -3.56 0.21
C PRO A 17 -16.67 -4.48 -0.52
N GLY A 18 -16.14 -5.47 -1.26
CA GLY A 18 -16.95 -6.44 -2.01
C GLY A 18 -17.36 -5.99 -3.42
N VAL A 19 -16.89 -4.83 -3.89
CA VAL A 19 -17.11 -4.37 -5.27
C VAL A 19 -15.77 -4.39 -6.02
N GLY A 20 -15.69 -5.11 -7.13
CA GLY A 20 -14.46 -5.27 -7.91
C GLY A 20 -13.33 -5.92 -7.09
N ASP A 21 -12.12 -5.38 -7.16
CA ASP A 21 -10.95 -5.82 -6.38
C ASP A 21 -10.93 -5.29 -4.93
N SER A 22 -12.02 -4.66 -4.48
CA SER A 22 -12.13 -4.08 -3.14
C SER A 22 -12.41 -5.17 -2.10
N GLY A 23 -11.40 -5.53 -1.33
CA GLY A 23 -11.45 -6.62 -0.34
C GLY A 23 -10.77 -6.26 0.99
N GLY A 24 -10.18 -7.25 1.63
CA GLY A 24 -9.53 -7.10 2.94
C GLY A 24 -8.47 -6.00 2.99
N MET A 25 -7.69 -5.82 1.91
CA MET A 25 -6.67 -4.77 1.85
C MET A 25 -7.26 -3.35 1.97
N ASN A 26 -8.43 -3.08 1.37
CA ASN A 26 -9.07 -1.77 1.48
C ASN A 26 -9.45 -1.45 2.93
N VAL A 27 -10.02 -2.45 3.61
CA VAL A 27 -10.38 -2.33 5.03
C VAL A 27 -9.12 -2.11 5.86
N TYR A 28 -8.08 -2.92 5.64
CA TYR A 28 -6.80 -2.79 6.34
C TYR A 28 -6.20 -1.39 6.17
N VAL A 29 -6.07 -0.90 4.94
CA VAL A 29 -5.49 0.44 4.67
C VAL A 29 -6.33 1.53 5.32
N ARG A 30 -7.66 1.45 5.23
CA ARG A 30 -8.55 2.43 5.85
C ARG A 30 -8.37 2.48 7.37
N GLU A 31 -8.40 1.33 8.05
CA GLU A 31 -8.26 1.27 9.51
C GLU A 31 -6.85 1.69 9.97
N LEU A 32 -5.81 1.28 9.23
CA LEU A 32 -4.43 1.71 9.52
C LEU A 32 -4.28 3.22 9.44
N VAL A 33 -4.80 3.82 8.36
CA VAL A 33 -4.68 5.27 8.14
C VAL A 33 -5.50 6.04 9.18
N ALA A 34 -6.71 5.59 9.52
CA ALA A 34 -7.51 6.19 10.58
C ALA A 34 -6.76 6.14 11.94
N GLY A 35 -6.17 4.99 12.27
CA GLY A 35 -5.36 4.85 13.48
C GLY A 35 -4.16 5.80 13.52
N LEU A 36 -3.43 5.94 12.42
CA LEU A 36 -2.31 6.88 12.28
C LEU A 36 -2.78 8.34 12.43
N ALA A 37 -3.88 8.71 11.77
CA ALA A 37 -4.45 10.06 11.84
C ALA A 37 -4.90 10.42 13.25
N HIS A 38 -5.55 9.48 13.96
CA HIS A 38 -5.93 9.66 15.37
C HIS A 38 -4.72 9.77 16.30
N ALA A 39 -3.60 9.12 15.95
CA ALA A 39 -2.33 9.27 16.67
C ALA A 39 -1.58 10.58 16.34
N GLY A 40 -2.15 11.47 15.52
CA GLY A 40 -1.57 12.76 15.15
C GLY A 40 -0.53 12.70 14.02
N VAL A 41 -0.52 11.61 13.25
CA VAL A 41 0.28 11.48 12.03
C VAL A 41 -0.51 12.04 10.85
N GLU A 42 0.11 12.90 10.04
CA GLU A 42 -0.51 13.37 8.79
C GLU A 42 -0.34 12.31 7.70
N VAL A 43 -1.45 11.83 7.15
CA VAL A 43 -1.43 10.80 6.12
C VAL A 43 -2.06 11.29 4.82
N THR A 44 -1.30 11.23 3.74
CA THR A 44 -1.80 11.40 2.38
C THR A 44 -1.83 10.04 1.69
N THR A 45 -3.02 9.52 1.43
CA THR A 45 -3.20 8.25 0.72
C THR A 45 -3.33 8.49 -0.77
N TYR A 46 -2.44 7.90 -1.55
CA TYR A 46 -2.47 7.95 -3.01
C TYR A 46 -3.07 6.67 -3.56
N THR A 47 -4.09 6.82 -4.40
CA THR A 47 -4.75 5.69 -5.09
C THR A 47 -5.07 6.08 -6.52
N ARG A 48 -5.04 5.12 -7.44
CA ARG A 48 -5.41 5.36 -8.83
C ARG A 48 -6.91 5.72 -8.94
N GLU A 49 -7.26 6.63 -9.82
CA GLU A 49 -8.66 6.85 -10.18
C GLU A 49 -9.29 5.55 -10.71
N TRP A 50 -10.43 5.15 -10.15
CA TRP A 50 -11.15 3.91 -10.56
C TRP A 50 -12.47 4.19 -11.26
N ARG A 51 -12.91 5.46 -11.36
CA ARG A 51 -14.09 5.93 -12.10
C ARG A 51 -13.97 7.39 -12.45
N SER A 52 -14.75 7.83 -13.43
CA SER A 52 -14.83 9.24 -13.79
C SER A 52 -15.50 10.09 -12.70
N GLY A 53 -15.16 11.38 -12.67
CA GLY A 53 -15.79 12.36 -11.79
C GLY A 53 -15.40 12.28 -10.32
N LEU A 54 -14.33 11.55 -9.99
CA LEU A 54 -13.75 11.63 -8.66
C LEU A 54 -13.07 12.99 -8.47
N PRO A 55 -13.21 13.61 -7.28
CA PRO A 55 -12.43 14.80 -6.96
C PRO A 55 -10.92 14.41 -6.89
N ARG A 56 -10.04 15.33 -7.27
CA ARG A 56 -8.59 15.10 -7.16
C ARG A 56 -8.19 14.72 -5.74
N GLU A 57 -8.79 15.34 -4.74
CA GLU A 57 -8.49 15.15 -3.33
C GLU A 57 -9.76 15.10 -2.50
N VAL A 58 -9.77 14.26 -1.48
CA VAL A 58 -10.82 14.14 -0.47
C VAL A 58 -10.19 14.24 0.91
N LEU A 59 -10.56 15.25 1.69
CA LEU A 59 -10.26 15.25 3.13
C LEU A 59 -11.25 14.30 3.81
N VAL A 60 -10.73 13.18 4.30
CA VAL A 60 -11.56 12.12 4.92
C VAL A 60 -11.86 12.46 6.37
N GLU A 61 -10.83 12.87 7.10
CA GLU A 61 -10.87 13.27 8.50
C GLU A 61 -9.65 14.16 8.80
N PRO A 62 -9.57 14.81 9.97
CA PRO A 62 -8.36 15.52 10.37
C PRO A 62 -7.12 14.63 10.24
N ASN A 63 -6.05 15.17 9.65
CA ASN A 63 -4.78 14.48 9.36
C ASN A 63 -4.85 13.37 8.29
N HIS A 64 -6.00 13.09 7.66
CA HIS A 64 -6.08 12.11 6.60
C HIS A 64 -6.78 12.65 5.34
N ARG A 65 -6.10 12.59 4.21
CA ARG A 65 -6.62 12.87 2.87
C ARG A 65 -6.34 11.74 1.89
N VAL A 66 -7.18 11.62 0.90
CA VAL A 66 -7.00 10.70 -0.23
C VAL A 66 -6.82 11.50 -1.50
N VAL A 67 -5.76 11.25 -2.24
CA VAL A 67 -5.46 11.84 -3.55
C VAL A 67 -5.71 10.80 -4.63
N HIS A 68 -6.56 11.13 -5.60
CA HIS A 68 -6.85 10.30 -6.76
C HIS A 68 -5.88 10.62 -7.88
N VAL A 69 -5.10 9.61 -8.28
CA VAL A 69 -4.04 9.73 -9.28
C VAL A 69 -4.56 9.31 -10.66
N PRO A 70 -4.51 10.16 -11.68
CA PRO A 70 -4.96 9.85 -13.03
C PRO A 70 -3.93 8.98 -13.77
N ALA A 71 -3.82 7.70 -13.39
CA ALA A 71 -2.89 6.76 -14.01
C ALA A 71 -3.65 5.73 -14.86
N GLY A 72 -3.87 6.08 -16.11
CA GLY A 72 -4.52 5.23 -17.10
C GLY A 72 -6.05 5.24 -17.04
N ARG A 73 -6.69 4.43 -17.91
CA ARG A 73 -8.15 4.32 -18.00
C ARG A 73 -8.71 3.62 -16.77
N PHE A 74 -9.95 3.93 -16.40
CA PHE A 74 -10.61 3.35 -15.21
C PHE A 74 -10.83 1.84 -15.33
N ASP A 75 -11.10 1.36 -16.54
CA ASP A 75 -11.48 0.00 -16.90
C ASP A 75 -10.31 -0.87 -17.35
N LEU A 76 -9.06 -0.49 -16.99
CA LEU A 76 -7.89 -1.29 -17.29
C LEU A 76 -7.98 -2.66 -16.64
N PRO A 77 -7.72 -3.75 -17.39
CA PRO A 77 -7.55 -5.08 -16.83
C PRO A 77 -6.43 -5.09 -15.78
N LYS A 78 -6.56 -5.94 -14.78
CA LYS A 78 -5.59 -6.05 -13.67
C LYS A 78 -4.17 -6.31 -14.16
N GLU A 79 -4.04 -7.10 -15.23
CA GLU A 79 -2.78 -7.48 -15.87
C GLU A 79 -2.05 -6.30 -16.53
N GLU A 80 -2.78 -5.22 -16.84
CA GLU A 80 -2.24 -4.01 -17.46
C GLU A 80 -1.87 -2.92 -16.43
N LEU A 81 -2.29 -3.08 -15.18
CA LEU A 81 -2.07 -2.09 -14.13
C LEU A 81 -0.58 -1.84 -13.84
N GLU A 82 0.26 -2.87 -13.97
CA GLU A 82 1.71 -2.73 -13.80
C GLU A 82 2.30 -1.66 -14.73
N GLY A 83 1.82 -1.59 -15.97
CA GLY A 83 2.25 -0.58 -16.94
C GLY A 83 1.93 0.87 -16.55
N MET A 84 1.03 1.07 -15.58
CA MET A 84 0.64 2.40 -15.09
C MET A 84 1.43 2.84 -13.86
N VAL A 85 2.25 1.96 -13.28
CA VAL A 85 3.07 2.29 -12.10
C VAL A 85 3.99 3.49 -12.35
N PRO A 86 4.69 3.64 -13.50
CA PRO A 86 5.51 4.81 -13.73
C PRO A 86 4.69 6.12 -13.70
N THR A 87 3.56 6.18 -14.40
CA THR A 87 2.69 7.37 -14.43
C THR A 87 2.17 7.72 -13.01
N PHE A 88 1.81 6.70 -12.25
CA PHE A 88 1.40 6.89 -10.86
C PHE A 88 2.55 7.44 -10.02
N THR A 89 3.75 6.88 -10.17
CA THR A 89 4.95 7.28 -9.44
C THR A 89 5.32 8.72 -9.70
N ASP A 90 5.34 9.12 -10.98
CA ASP A 90 5.67 10.50 -11.39
C ASP A 90 4.71 11.51 -10.77
N PHE A 91 3.40 11.21 -10.78
CA PHE A 91 2.40 12.04 -10.13
C PHE A 91 2.63 12.17 -8.62
N VAL A 92 2.88 11.06 -7.93
CA VAL A 92 3.10 11.06 -6.48
C VAL A 92 4.38 11.81 -6.12
N LEU A 93 5.45 11.65 -6.90
CA LEU A 93 6.70 12.40 -6.72
C LEU A 93 6.48 13.90 -6.85
N ASP A 94 5.72 14.33 -7.86
CA ASP A 94 5.40 15.75 -8.08
C ASP A 94 4.57 16.30 -6.90
N ASP A 95 3.56 15.54 -6.48
CA ASP A 95 2.67 15.95 -5.39
C ASP A 95 3.42 16.02 -4.03
N ILE A 96 4.31 15.08 -3.73
CA ILE A 96 5.15 15.13 -2.52
C ILE A 96 6.09 16.32 -2.55
N ARG A 97 6.65 16.67 -3.69
CA ARG A 97 7.57 17.81 -3.84
C ARG A 97 6.89 19.18 -3.70
N HIS A 98 5.63 19.29 -4.11
CA HIS A 98 4.99 20.61 -4.29
C HIS A 98 3.75 20.84 -3.42
N ALA A 99 3.07 19.79 -2.96
CA ALA A 99 1.80 19.92 -2.24
C ALA A 99 1.79 19.21 -0.89
N HIS A 100 2.13 17.93 -0.84
CA HIS A 100 1.96 17.08 0.34
C HIS A 100 3.26 16.39 0.73
N ALA A 101 4.20 17.14 1.29
CA ALA A 101 5.50 16.59 1.70
C ALA A 101 5.35 15.35 2.60
N ALA A 102 6.24 14.38 2.40
CA ALA A 102 6.27 13.13 3.16
C ALA A 102 7.64 12.90 3.80
N ASP A 103 7.64 12.31 4.99
CA ASP A 103 8.84 11.90 5.72
C ASP A 103 9.12 10.40 5.54
N VAL A 104 8.08 9.62 5.16
CA VAL A 104 8.14 8.19 4.91
C VAL A 104 7.10 7.77 3.87
N VAL A 105 7.42 6.77 3.06
CA VAL A 105 6.47 6.11 2.16
C VAL A 105 6.06 4.77 2.75
N HIS A 106 4.76 4.48 2.82
CA HIS A 106 4.23 3.18 3.16
C HIS A 106 3.47 2.59 1.98
N ALA A 107 4.01 1.57 1.37
CA ALA A 107 3.45 0.93 0.18
C ALA A 107 2.67 -0.34 0.53
N ASN A 108 1.43 -0.43 0.06
CA ASN A 108 0.56 -1.57 0.24
C ASN A 108 0.43 -2.34 -1.07
N TYR A 109 0.84 -3.61 -1.05
CA TYR A 109 0.89 -4.50 -2.20
C TYR A 109 2.07 -4.23 -3.15
N TRP A 110 2.47 -5.21 -3.95
CA TRP A 110 3.68 -5.14 -4.79
C TRP A 110 3.68 -4.02 -5.84
N LEU A 111 2.51 -3.68 -6.44
CA LEU A 111 2.41 -2.56 -7.39
C LEU A 111 2.71 -1.22 -6.72
N SER A 112 2.17 -1.00 -5.53
CA SER A 112 2.51 0.16 -4.70
C SER A 112 3.97 0.10 -4.24
N GLY A 113 4.49 -1.10 -3.99
CA GLY A 113 5.89 -1.34 -3.64
C GLY A 113 6.86 -0.90 -4.74
N MET A 114 6.53 -1.16 -6.01
CA MET A 114 7.32 -0.68 -7.15
C MET A 114 7.39 0.85 -7.19
N ALA A 115 6.25 1.51 -7.00
CA ALA A 115 6.20 2.97 -6.90
C ALA A 115 6.99 3.48 -5.69
N GLY A 116 6.77 2.87 -4.52
CA GLY A 116 7.49 3.20 -3.27
C GLY A 116 9.00 3.04 -3.38
N HIS A 117 9.46 1.99 -4.06
CA HIS A 117 10.89 1.78 -4.38
C HIS A 117 11.47 2.96 -5.13
N SER A 118 10.81 3.40 -6.20
CA SER A 118 11.27 4.54 -6.99
C SER A 118 11.24 5.84 -6.18
N ILE A 119 10.17 6.09 -5.42
CA ILE A 119 10.02 7.30 -4.59
C ILE A 119 11.11 7.36 -3.52
N LYS A 120 11.39 6.23 -2.84
CA LYS A 120 12.50 6.14 -1.87
C LYS A 120 13.81 6.62 -2.47
N HIS A 121 14.18 6.10 -3.64
CA HIS A 121 15.45 6.43 -4.28
C HIS A 121 15.51 7.86 -4.80
N GLU A 122 14.39 8.41 -5.30
CA GLU A 122 14.31 9.77 -5.82
C GLU A 122 14.31 10.84 -4.72
N LEU A 123 13.70 10.56 -3.57
CA LEU A 123 13.54 11.53 -2.49
C LEU A 123 14.46 11.28 -1.29
N GLY A 124 15.09 10.11 -1.20
CA GLY A 124 15.94 9.73 -0.06
C GLY A 124 15.14 9.54 1.24
N ILE A 125 13.86 9.16 1.16
CA ILE A 125 13.01 8.93 2.33
C ILE A 125 12.79 7.42 2.56
N PRO A 126 12.55 6.98 3.81
CA PRO A 126 12.35 5.56 4.12
C PRO A 126 11.13 4.96 3.42
N LEU A 127 11.26 3.67 3.05
CA LEU A 127 10.18 2.84 2.52
C LEU A 127 9.76 1.78 3.54
N VAL A 128 8.50 1.82 3.95
CA VAL A 128 7.81 0.74 4.64
C VAL A 128 6.94 0.01 3.62
N THR A 129 6.82 -1.32 3.71
CA THR A 129 5.95 -2.09 2.82
C THR A 129 5.13 -3.13 3.57
N THR A 130 3.88 -3.32 3.14
CA THR A 130 2.97 -4.40 3.54
C THR A 130 2.50 -5.10 2.28
N PHE A 131 2.87 -6.37 2.08
CA PHE A 131 2.59 -7.05 0.81
C PHE A 131 1.14 -7.56 0.70
N HIS A 132 0.48 -7.87 1.81
CA HIS A 132 -0.85 -8.51 1.92
C HIS A 132 -0.92 -9.92 1.32
N THR A 133 -0.23 -10.15 0.23
CA THR A 133 0.00 -11.46 -0.38
C THR A 133 1.34 -11.44 -1.11
N LEU A 134 2.06 -12.55 -1.05
CA LEU A 134 3.35 -12.73 -1.70
C LEU A 134 3.25 -13.79 -2.80
N ALA A 135 3.92 -13.57 -3.93
CA ALA A 135 3.86 -14.46 -5.09
C ALA A 135 4.29 -15.89 -4.75
N ARG A 136 5.38 -16.06 -4.00
CA ARG A 136 5.87 -17.38 -3.60
C ARG A 136 4.94 -18.09 -2.63
N VAL A 137 4.28 -17.37 -1.72
CA VAL A 137 3.25 -17.94 -0.83
C VAL A 137 2.05 -18.43 -1.64
N LYS A 138 1.60 -17.65 -2.63
CA LYS A 138 0.51 -18.05 -3.53
C LYS A 138 0.90 -19.29 -4.36
N ALA A 139 2.13 -19.35 -4.86
CA ALA A 139 2.63 -20.50 -5.61
C ALA A 139 2.63 -21.80 -4.79
N GLU A 140 3.01 -21.75 -3.50
CA GLU A 140 2.87 -22.90 -2.58
C GLU A 140 1.41 -23.32 -2.39
N GLY A 141 0.48 -22.36 -2.40
CA GLY A 141 -0.96 -22.61 -2.35
C GLY A 141 -1.57 -23.11 -3.66
N GLY A 142 -0.77 -23.30 -4.72
CA GLY A 142 -1.22 -23.79 -6.03
C GLY A 142 -1.76 -22.71 -6.98
N ASP A 143 -1.56 -21.42 -6.67
CA ASP A 143 -1.93 -20.27 -7.48
C ASP A 143 -0.68 -19.44 -7.87
N PRO A 144 0.15 -19.93 -8.81
CA PRO A 144 1.40 -19.29 -9.16
C PRO A 144 1.17 -17.95 -9.87
N GLU A 145 1.92 -16.95 -9.48
CA GLU A 145 1.95 -15.63 -10.09
C GLU A 145 3.03 -15.53 -11.19
N PRO A 146 2.92 -14.57 -12.11
CA PRO A 146 3.97 -14.35 -13.11
C PRO A 146 5.33 -14.05 -12.46
N GLU A 147 6.41 -14.60 -13.02
CA GLU A 147 7.79 -14.44 -12.53
C GLU A 147 8.20 -12.96 -12.36
N ARG A 148 7.64 -12.07 -13.21
CA ARG A 148 7.87 -10.61 -13.08
C ARG A 148 7.46 -10.07 -11.72
N ARG A 149 6.34 -10.60 -11.13
CA ARG A 149 5.90 -10.21 -9.78
C ARG A 149 6.88 -10.67 -8.73
N GLU A 150 7.37 -11.91 -8.79
CA GLU A 150 8.38 -12.40 -7.85
C GLU A 150 9.66 -11.57 -7.89
N ARG A 151 10.10 -11.18 -9.09
CA ARG A 151 11.28 -10.30 -9.24
C ARG A 151 11.04 -8.91 -8.65
N ALA A 152 9.87 -8.32 -8.88
CA ALA A 152 9.51 -7.04 -8.31
C ALA A 152 9.46 -7.10 -6.77
N GLU A 153 8.81 -8.13 -6.21
CA GLU A 153 8.79 -8.35 -4.76
C GLU A 153 10.21 -8.50 -4.19
N ALA A 154 11.06 -9.30 -4.81
CA ALA A 154 12.45 -9.46 -4.37
C ALA A 154 13.24 -8.14 -4.39
N GLN A 155 13.03 -7.30 -5.40
CA GLN A 155 13.65 -5.98 -5.50
C GLN A 155 13.16 -5.04 -4.39
N ILE A 156 11.85 -5.01 -4.13
CA ILE A 156 11.25 -4.19 -3.08
C ILE A 156 11.77 -4.64 -1.71
N ILE A 157 11.77 -5.95 -1.44
CA ILE A 157 12.27 -6.55 -0.20
C ILE A 157 13.74 -6.20 0.03
N GLY A 158 14.55 -6.23 -1.03
CA GLY A 158 15.98 -5.89 -0.98
C GLY A 158 16.29 -4.42 -0.67
N CYS A 159 15.30 -3.52 -0.73
CA CYS A 159 15.51 -2.09 -0.49
C CYS A 159 14.58 -1.49 0.58
N ALA A 160 13.52 -2.17 1.01
CA ALA A 160 12.63 -1.66 2.05
C ALA A 160 13.38 -1.48 3.37
N ASP A 161 13.12 -0.39 4.08
CA ASP A 161 13.66 -0.14 5.42
C ASP A 161 12.89 -0.92 6.48
N ALA A 162 11.58 -1.13 6.25
CA ALA A 162 10.77 -2.01 7.08
C ALA A 162 9.72 -2.74 6.24
N ILE A 163 9.42 -3.97 6.65
CA ILE A 163 8.39 -4.82 6.07
C ILE A 163 7.42 -5.20 7.20
N CYS A 164 6.16 -4.82 7.05
CA CYS A 164 5.12 -5.18 8.00
C CYS A 164 4.47 -6.51 7.60
N VAL A 165 4.41 -7.43 8.56
CA VAL A 165 3.68 -8.71 8.48
C VAL A 165 2.59 -8.73 9.54
N SER A 166 1.55 -9.55 9.36
CA SER A 166 0.37 -9.51 10.22
C SER A 166 0.47 -10.39 11.47
N CYS A 167 1.31 -11.41 11.43
CA CYS A 167 1.48 -12.38 12.52
C CYS A 167 2.80 -13.17 12.37
N ASP A 168 3.14 -13.95 13.40
CA ASP A 168 4.33 -14.82 13.43
C ASP A 168 4.38 -15.80 12.24
N GLU A 169 3.24 -16.40 11.89
CA GLU A 169 3.16 -17.34 10.76
C GLU A 169 3.52 -16.67 9.43
N GLU A 170 3.08 -15.43 9.20
CA GLU A 170 3.43 -14.66 8.00
C GLU A 170 4.92 -14.29 8.01
N GLU A 171 5.49 -13.96 9.19
CA GLU A 171 6.92 -13.71 9.33
C GLU A 171 7.73 -14.96 9.00
N ASP A 172 7.36 -16.12 9.53
CA ASP A 172 8.03 -17.40 9.26
C ASP A 172 7.96 -17.78 7.78
N GLN A 173 6.79 -17.65 7.15
CA GLN A 173 6.63 -17.87 5.70
C GLN A 173 7.49 -16.91 4.89
N PHE A 174 7.48 -15.63 5.26
CA PHE A 174 8.29 -14.61 4.60
C PHE A 174 9.78 -14.97 4.67
N ARG A 175 10.32 -15.23 5.87
CA ARG A 175 11.73 -15.56 6.06
C ARG A 175 12.13 -16.85 5.34
N ARG A 176 11.25 -17.85 5.33
CA ARG A 176 11.50 -19.13 4.63
C ARG A 176 11.58 -18.95 3.11
N LEU A 177 10.74 -18.10 2.52
CA LEU A 177 10.60 -17.97 1.07
C LEU A 177 11.47 -16.86 0.47
N TYR A 178 11.71 -15.79 1.20
CA TYR A 178 12.46 -14.62 0.73
C TYR A 178 13.76 -14.39 1.49
N GLY A 179 14.01 -15.13 2.57
CA GLY A 179 15.21 -14.99 3.40
C GLY A 179 15.15 -13.80 4.36
N ASN A 180 16.31 -13.34 4.80
CA ASN A 180 16.45 -12.21 5.70
C ASN A 180 16.69 -10.93 4.88
N PRO A 181 15.74 -9.98 4.86
CA PRO A 181 15.93 -8.71 4.19
C PRO A 181 16.95 -7.83 4.94
N PRO A 182 17.53 -6.81 4.28
CA PRO A 182 18.39 -5.84 4.94
C PRO A 182 17.62 -4.91 5.90
N GLY A 183 16.33 -4.69 5.64
CA GLY A 183 15.45 -3.89 6.49
C GLY A 183 14.83 -4.69 7.64
N LEU A 184 14.09 -3.99 8.49
CA LEU A 184 13.36 -4.58 9.62
C LEU A 184 12.17 -5.41 9.12
N VAL A 185 11.86 -6.51 9.81
CA VAL A 185 10.59 -7.21 9.66
C VAL A 185 9.85 -7.07 10.99
N GLU A 186 8.67 -6.45 10.94
CA GLU A 186 7.90 -6.10 12.13
C GLU A 186 6.50 -6.70 12.05
N ILE A 187 6.07 -7.32 13.12
CA ILE A 187 4.70 -7.85 13.24
C ILE A 187 3.77 -6.70 13.63
N VAL A 188 2.90 -6.34 12.71
CA VAL A 188 1.86 -5.32 12.91
C VAL A 188 0.51 -5.97 12.68
N ALA A 189 -0.11 -6.46 13.76
CA ALA A 189 -1.40 -7.13 13.68
C ALA A 189 -2.48 -6.17 13.14
N PRO A 190 -3.36 -6.64 12.23
CA PRO A 190 -4.47 -5.84 11.75
C PRO A 190 -5.37 -5.38 12.91
N GLY A 191 -5.69 -4.09 12.93
CA GLY A 191 -6.67 -3.55 13.86
C GLY A 191 -8.11 -3.88 13.44
N VAL A 192 -9.03 -3.83 14.40
CA VAL A 192 -10.47 -3.93 14.15
C VAL A 192 -11.19 -2.75 14.79
N GLU A 193 -12.24 -2.26 14.13
CA GLU A 193 -13.11 -1.23 14.68
C GLU A 193 -13.97 -1.80 15.82
N HIS A 194 -13.62 -1.48 17.07
CA HIS A 194 -14.31 -1.99 18.26
C HIS A 194 -15.78 -1.59 18.34
N ALA A 195 -16.20 -0.51 17.67
CA ALA A 195 -17.62 -0.12 17.61
C ALA A 195 -18.49 -1.12 16.85
N PHE A 196 -17.88 -1.88 15.91
CA PHE A 196 -18.58 -2.90 15.11
C PHE A 196 -18.30 -4.33 15.58
N PHE A 197 -17.16 -4.57 16.21
CA PHE A 197 -16.71 -5.90 16.63
C PHE A 197 -16.60 -5.99 18.15
N THR A 198 -17.67 -5.69 18.86
CA THR A 198 -17.78 -5.98 20.30
C THR A 198 -18.19 -7.44 20.52
N PRO A 199 -17.59 -8.16 21.49
CA PRO A 199 -18.12 -9.45 21.91
C PRO A 199 -19.59 -9.27 22.29
N GLY A 200 -20.48 -10.09 21.71
CA GLY A 200 -21.87 -10.14 22.15
C GLY A 200 -21.95 -10.66 23.59
N ASP A 201 -22.92 -10.17 24.36
CA ASP A 201 -23.27 -10.65 25.68
C ASP A 201 -23.76 -12.11 25.62
#